data_f10a8e47b378d3745ab3e21692fd3545
#
_entry.id   f10a8e47b378d3745ab3e21692fd3545
#
_cell.length_a   1.000
_cell.length_b   1.000
_cell.length_c   1.000
_cell.angle_alpha   90.00
_cell.angle_beta   90.00
_cell.angle_gamma   90.00
#
_symmetry.space_group_name_H-M   'P 1'
#
loop_
_entity.id
_entity.type
_entity.pdbx_description
1 polymer ?
#
loop_
_entity_poly.entity_id
_entity_poly.type
_entity_poly.pdbx_seq_one_letter_code
_entity_poly.pdbx_strand_id
1 'polypeptide(L)'
;MATTGIKTYSLAEMKDKYIGEIGTIDRDEYEYELRMDVLGRMIKIVRQERNLTQEELGRLIGVQKSQISKLESSANSATIGTILKVFKALKAEINFNVKLEDEFVKLA
;
A
#
# COMPACT_ATOMS: atom_id res chain seq x y z
N MET A 1 13.92 -21.78 -2.39
CA MET A 1 13.72 -21.40 -2.14
C MET A 1 13.51 -20.78 -1.92
N ALA A 2 13.39 -20.76 -2.00
CA ALA A 2 13.13 -20.30 -1.77
C ALA A 2 12.95 -19.51 -1.26
N THR A 3 12.97 -19.24 -1.43
CA THR A 3 12.86 -18.42 -0.87
C THR A 3 11.90 -18.06 -0.47
N THR A 4 11.48 -18.29 -0.08
CA THR A 4 10.58 -17.85 0.54
C THR A 4 10.77 -16.61 0.91
N GLY A 5 11.45 -15.89 0.32
CA GLY A 5 11.68 -14.58 0.64
C GLY A 5 10.44 -13.75 0.60
N ILE A 6 10.37 -12.80 1.45
CA ILE A 6 9.29 -11.84 1.43
C ILE A 6 9.55 -10.89 0.28
N LYS A 7 8.57 -10.73 -0.56
CA LYS A 7 8.67 -9.75 -1.62
C LYS A 7 8.43 -8.37 -1.04
N THR A 8 9.28 -7.44 -1.39
CA THR A 8 9.12 -6.06 -0.96
C THR A 8 8.90 -5.17 -2.15
N TYR A 9 7.99 -4.24 -2.01
CA TYR A 9 7.72 -3.25 -3.04
C TYR A 9 7.83 -1.87 -2.43
N SER A 10 8.55 -0.97 -3.08
CA SER A 10 8.57 0.41 -2.65
C SER A 10 7.46 1.16 -3.36
N LEU A 11 7.07 2.29 -2.81
CA LEU A 11 6.08 3.13 -3.48
C LEU A 11 6.60 3.60 -4.83
N ALA A 12 7.88 3.89 -4.91
CA ALA A 12 8.47 4.33 -6.18
C ALA A 12 8.37 3.25 -7.23
N GLU A 13 8.67 2.01 -6.85
CA GLU A 13 8.58 0.90 -7.79
C GLU A 13 7.15 0.68 -8.27
N MET A 14 6.20 0.79 -7.37
CA MET A 14 4.81 0.62 -7.75
C MET A 14 4.33 1.74 -8.64
N LYS A 15 4.78 2.97 -8.40
CA LYS A 15 4.45 4.09 -9.25
C LYS A 15 4.95 3.83 -10.66
N ASP A 16 6.19 3.43 -10.80
CA ASP A 16 6.76 3.17 -12.11
C ASP A 16 6.02 2.07 -12.83
N LYS A 17 5.63 1.06 -12.11
CA LYS A 17 5.00 -0.11 -12.72
C LYS A 17 3.58 0.16 -13.19
N TYR A 18 2.79 0.87 -12.38
CA TYR A 18 1.38 1.03 -12.66
C TYR A 18 0.97 2.38 -13.21
N ILE A 19 1.75 3.41 -12.97
CA ILE A 19 1.37 4.75 -13.34
C ILE A 19 2.22 5.27 -14.46
N GLY A 20 3.42 4.73 -14.57
CA GLY A 20 4.32 5.16 -15.59
C GLY A 20 4.85 6.54 -15.29
N GLU A 21 5.34 7.18 -16.31
CA GLU A 21 5.90 8.49 -16.13
C GLU A 21 4.83 9.51 -16.00
N ILE A 22 4.91 10.27 -14.97
CA ILE A 22 3.94 11.30 -14.74
C ILE A 22 4.50 12.58 -15.26
N GLY A 23 3.73 13.23 -16.06
CA GLY A 23 4.15 14.49 -16.62
C GLY A 23 4.27 15.55 -15.57
N THR A 24 4.57 16.74 -16.04
CA THR A 24 4.77 17.84 -15.13
C THR A 24 3.45 18.41 -14.74
N ILE A 25 2.83 17.87 -13.76
CA ILE A 25 1.59 18.40 -13.25
C ILE A 25 1.89 19.01 -11.91
N ASP A 26 1.07 19.88 -11.48
CA ASP A 26 1.20 20.45 -10.18
C ASP A 26 1.13 19.32 -9.17
N ARG A 27 2.22 19.19 -8.43
CA ARG A 27 2.50 18.00 -7.83
C ARG A 27 1.98 17.69 -6.49
N ASP A 28 1.75 18.62 -5.64
CA ASP A 28 1.52 18.32 -4.24
C ASP A 28 0.30 17.46 -3.98
N GLU A 29 -0.85 17.93 -4.43
CA GLU A 29 -2.08 17.19 -4.25
C GLU A 29 -2.13 15.95 -5.11
N TYR A 30 -1.68 16.09 -6.33
CA TYR A 30 -1.67 15.00 -7.28
C TYR A 30 -0.80 13.85 -6.80
N GLU A 31 0.37 14.17 -6.28
CA GLU A 31 1.29 13.16 -5.76
C GLU A 31 0.69 12.44 -4.57
N TYR A 32 -0.03 13.15 -3.72
CA TYR A 32 -0.65 12.54 -2.56
C TYR A 32 -1.69 11.49 -3.00
N GLU A 33 -2.59 11.88 -3.88
CA GLU A 33 -3.62 10.96 -4.36
C GLU A 33 -3.03 9.77 -5.08
N LEU A 34 -1.99 10.01 -5.86
CA LEU A 34 -1.31 8.98 -6.57
C LEU A 34 -0.70 7.96 -5.64
N ARG A 35 -0.10 8.43 -4.55
CA ARG A 35 0.49 7.52 -3.57
C ARG A 35 -0.56 6.68 -2.88
N MET A 36 -1.73 7.25 -2.63
CA MET A 36 -2.82 6.51 -2.02
C MET A 36 -3.38 5.47 -2.96
N ASP A 37 -3.44 5.78 -4.24
CA ASP A 37 -3.87 4.80 -5.24
C ASP A 37 -2.85 3.67 -5.36
N VAL A 38 -1.57 4.02 -5.35
CA VAL A 38 -0.52 3.01 -5.41
C VAL A 38 -0.57 2.11 -4.19
N LEU A 39 -0.79 2.70 -3.03
CA LEU A 39 -0.87 1.92 -1.80
C LEU A 39 -2.05 0.92 -1.87
N GLY A 40 -3.18 1.36 -2.40
CA GLY A 40 -4.31 0.47 -2.60
C GLY A 40 -3.97 -0.68 -3.54
N ARG A 41 -3.27 -0.37 -4.62
CA ARG A 41 -2.84 -1.40 -5.56
C ARG A 41 -1.88 -2.39 -4.90
N MET A 42 -1.00 -1.91 -4.04
CA MET A 42 -0.10 -2.79 -3.32
C MET A 42 -0.86 -3.77 -2.45
N ILE A 43 -1.89 -3.29 -1.79
CA ILE A 43 -2.73 -4.17 -0.97
C ILE A 43 -3.32 -5.28 -1.83
N LYS A 44 -3.83 -4.92 -2.99
CA LYS A 44 -4.44 -5.89 -3.89
C LYS A 44 -3.42 -6.91 -4.37
N ILE A 45 -2.25 -6.45 -4.78
CA ILE A 45 -1.21 -7.34 -5.29
C ILE A 45 -0.76 -8.32 -4.23
N VAL A 46 -0.49 -7.82 -3.03
CA VAL A 46 -0.01 -8.69 -1.95
C VAL A 46 -1.11 -9.68 -1.57
N ARG A 47 -2.36 -9.21 -1.52
CA ARG A 47 -3.48 -10.10 -1.24
C ARG A 47 -3.54 -11.25 -2.24
N GLN A 48 -3.40 -10.93 -3.52
CA GLN A 48 -3.45 -11.94 -4.57
C GLN A 48 -2.26 -12.89 -4.48
N GLU A 49 -1.12 -12.38 -4.11
CA GLU A 49 0.05 -13.24 -3.92
C GLU A 49 -0.14 -14.20 -2.73
N ARG A 50 -0.95 -13.82 -1.77
CA ARG A 50 -1.28 -14.70 -0.65
C ARG A 50 -2.47 -15.61 -0.95
N ASN A 51 -3.00 -15.53 -2.16
CA ASN A 51 -4.15 -16.34 -2.58
C ASN A 51 -5.38 -16.13 -1.71
N LEU A 52 -5.60 -14.88 -1.31
CA LEU A 52 -6.77 -14.53 -0.50
C LEU A 52 -7.77 -13.74 -1.33
N THR A 53 -9.05 -14.01 -1.09
CA THR A 53 -10.09 -13.19 -1.67
C THR A 53 -10.27 -11.94 -0.82
N GLN A 54 -10.96 -10.95 -1.37
CA GLN A 54 -11.30 -9.76 -0.60
C GLN A 54 -12.11 -10.13 0.64
N GLU A 55 -12.99 -11.06 0.50
CA GLU A 55 -13.81 -11.52 1.61
C GLU A 55 -12.97 -12.18 2.70
N GLU A 56 -12.02 -13.00 2.29
CA GLU A 56 -11.14 -13.67 3.25
C GLU A 56 -10.28 -12.67 4.01
N LEU A 57 -9.71 -11.70 3.29
CA LEU A 57 -8.92 -10.68 3.94
C LEU A 57 -9.79 -9.86 4.90
N GLY A 58 -10.99 -9.52 4.47
CA GLY A 58 -11.92 -8.79 5.34
C GLY A 58 -12.20 -9.55 6.62
N ARG A 59 -12.38 -10.85 6.50
CA ARG A 59 -12.64 -11.70 7.67
C ARG A 59 -11.46 -11.68 8.63
N LEU A 60 -10.25 -11.71 8.10
CA LEU A 60 -9.05 -11.71 8.93
C LEU A 60 -8.90 -10.44 9.76
N ILE A 61 -9.34 -9.32 9.24
CA ILE A 61 -9.18 -8.05 9.96
C ILE A 61 -10.50 -7.50 10.50
N GLY A 62 -11.58 -8.24 10.31
CA GLY A 62 -12.86 -7.86 10.90
C GLY A 62 -13.61 -6.77 10.17
N VAL A 63 -13.48 -6.73 8.84
CA VAL A 63 -14.21 -5.74 8.04
C VAL A 63 -14.93 -6.43 6.90
N GLN A 64 -15.81 -5.71 6.25
CA GLN A 64 -16.59 -6.23 5.14
C GLN A 64 -15.76 -6.24 3.86
N LYS A 65 -16.16 -7.15 2.96
CA LYS A 65 -15.53 -7.22 1.65
C LYS A 65 -15.53 -5.85 0.94
N SER A 66 -16.63 -5.11 1.08
CA SER A 66 -16.73 -3.81 0.43
C SER A 66 -15.68 -2.83 0.91
N GLN A 67 -15.25 -2.95 2.17
CA GLN A 67 -14.21 -2.08 2.69
C GLN A 67 -12.85 -2.45 2.10
N ILE A 68 -12.59 -3.73 1.90
CA ILE A 68 -11.37 -4.16 1.24
C ILE A 68 -11.36 -3.66 -0.20
N SER A 69 -12.49 -3.76 -0.87
CA SER A 69 -12.59 -3.28 -2.24
C SER A 69 -12.28 -1.78 -2.33
N LYS A 70 -12.80 -1.01 -1.38
CA LYS A 70 -12.51 0.42 -1.32
C LYS A 70 -11.04 0.70 -1.09
N LEU A 71 -10.44 -0.04 -0.16
CA LEU A 71 -9.02 0.13 0.14
C LEU A 71 -8.16 -0.14 -1.09
N GLU A 72 -8.53 -1.15 -1.85
CA GLU A 72 -7.77 -1.52 -3.03
C GLU A 72 -7.93 -0.51 -4.16
N SER A 73 -9.03 0.21 -4.16
CA SER A 73 -9.21 1.29 -5.13
C SER A 73 -8.39 2.52 -4.75
N SER A 74 -8.37 2.83 -3.47
CA SER A 74 -7.55 3.92 -2.96
C SER A 74 -7.51 3.83 -1.44
N ALA A 75 -6.35 4.03 -0.88
CA ALA A 75 -6.17 3.99 0.57
C ALA A 75 -6.38 5.36 1.21
N ASN A 76 -6.87 6.35 0.46
CA ASN A 76 -6.85 7.71 0.97
C ASN A 76 -7.85 7.96 2.11
N SER A 77 -8.85 7.10 2.29
CA SER A 77 -9.77 7.25 3.41
C SER A 77 -9.43 6.33 4.57
N ALA A 78 -8.37 5.57 4.46
CA ALA A 78 -7.99 4.62 5.50
C ALA A 78 -7.08 5.29 6.52
N THR A 79 -7.18 4.85 7.77
CA THR A 79 -6.23 5.31 8.78
C THR A 79 -4.96 4.48 8.67
N ILE A 80 -3.88 5.01 9.23
CA ILE A 80 -2.63 4.28 9.29
C ILE A 80 -2.82 2.97 10.03
N GLY A 81 -3.60 2.99 11.10
CA GLY A 81 -3.88 1.77 11.85
C GLY A 81 -4.51 0.68 11.00
N THR A 82 -5.46 1.06 10.15
CA THR A 82 -6.10 0.11 9.25
C THR A 82 -5.11 -0.46 8.25
N ILE A 83 -4.27 0.41 7.69
CA ILE A 83 -3.27 -0.02 6.72
C ILE A 83 -2.28 -1.00 7.34
N LEU A 84 -1.83 -0.70 8.55
CA LEU A 84 -0.93 -1.60 9.26
C LEU A 84 -1.59 -2.95 9.54
N LYS A 85 -2.87 -2.92 9.89
CA LYS A 85 -3.62 -4.13 10.17
C LYS A 85 -3.73 -5.00 8.92
N VAL A 86 -4.00 -4.37 7.79
CA VAL A 86 -4.12 -5.08 6.52
C VAL A 86 -2.81 -5.77 6.17
N PHE A 87 -1.70 -5.04 6.22
CA PHE A 87 -0.42 -5.64 5.85
C PHE A 87 0.02 -6.69 6.84
N LYS A 88 -0.32 -6.53 8.11
CA LYS A 88 -0.02 -7.56 9.09
C LYS A 88 -0.79 -8.84 8.78
N ALA A 89 -2.06 -8.72 8.41
CA ALA A 89 -2.87 -9.88 8.05
C ALA A 89 -2.32 -10.55 6.80
N LEU A 90 -1.73 -9.77 5.90
CA LEU A 90 -1.13 -10.30 4.69
C LEU A 90 0.29 -10.81 4.92
N LYS A 91 0.76 -10.75 6.15
CA LYS A 91 2.12 -11.15 6.52
C LYS A 91 3.15 -10.39 5.72
N ALA A 92 2.90 -9.11 5.56
CA ALA A 92 3.79 -8.20 4.86
C ALA A 92 4.24 -7.12 5.83
N GLU A 93 5.44 -6.64 5.61
CA GLU A 93 6.02 -5.60 6.45
C GLU A 93 5.94 -4.27 5.73
N ILE A 94 5.56 -3.23 6.45
CA ILE A 94 5.50 -1.90 5.86
C ILE A 94 6.31 -0.97 6.74
N ASN A 95 7.12 -0.15 6.09
CA ASN A 95 7.99 0.81 6.77
C ASN A 95 7.68 2.21 6.29
N PHE A 96 7.78 3.15 7.21
CA PHE A 96 7.56 4.56 6.90
C PHE A 96 8.83 5.34 7.12
N ASN A 97 9.11 6.25 6.20
CA ASN A 97 10.22 7.17 6.34
C ASN A 97 9.71 8.58 6.20
N VAL A 98 10.23 9.47 7.04
CA VAL A 98 9.90 10.88 6.95
C VAL A 98 11.15 11.61 6.53
N LYS A 99 11.05 12.36 5.45
CA LYS A 99 12.17 13.11 4.94
C LYS A 99 11.89 14.59 5.09
N LEU A 100 12.73 15.26 5.84
CA LEU A 100 12.65 16.70 5.95
C LEU A 100 13.46 17.32 4.83
N GLU A 101 13.23 18.59 4.60
CA GLU A 101 13.88 19.25 3.49
C GLU A 101 15.38 19.06 3.49
N ASP A 102 15.99 19.21 4.64
CA ASP A 102 17.43 19.09 4.78
C ASP A 102 17.88 17.88 5.55
N GLU A 103 16.97 17.10 6.08
CA GLU A 103 17.31 16.01 6.95
C GLU A 103 16.40 14.83 6.71
N PHE A 104 16.90 13.68 7.09
CA PHE A 104 16.16 12.45 6.98
C PHE A 104 15.89 11.91 8.38
N VAL A 105 14.62 11.71 8.70
CA VAL A 105 14.24 11.20 10.01
C VAL A 105 13.61 9.84 9.85
N LYS A 106 14.10 8.87 10.60
CA LYS A 106 13.54 7.54 10.61
C LYS A 106 12.52 7.40 11.69
N LEU A 107 11.38 6.82 11.34
CA LEU A 107 10.41 6.46 12.36
C LEU A 107 10.79 5.09 12.86
N ALA A 108 11.10 5.01 14.08
CA ALA A 108 11.57 3.76 14.66
C ALA A 108 10.43 2.82 15.01
#